data_e437d69dbbdfb636944f7dd341648fce
#
_entry.id   e437d69dbbdfb636944f7dd341648fce
#
_cell.length_a   1.000
_cell.length_b   1.000
_cell.length_c   1.000
_cell.angle_alpha   90.00
_cell.angle_beta   90.00
_cell.angle_gamma   90.00
#
_symmetry.space_group_name_H-M   'P 1'
#
loop_
_entity.id
_entity.type
_entity.pdbx_description
1 polymer ?
#
loop_
_entity_poly.entity_id
_entity_poly.type
_entity_poly.pdbx_seq_one_letter_code
_entity_poly.pdbx_strand_id
1 'polypeptide(L)'
;VPRWAFWRRPPDPLGEGVWARAAHSVDRAVRRFEQVVDGCPPGPSREALQAFLPRMDLVARAARARALQAQAEAPSTQLLVPAGPDGEHPEVHRRITRTATACAQAAEAAAMVRVNAGEGAEAGDGPAPERIAAVERAVARAEELAGL
;
A
#
# COMPACT_ATOMS: atom_id res chain seq x y z
N VAL A 1 23.06 32.21 -11.56
CA VAL A 1 22.67 30.84 -11.26
C VAL A 1 22.80 29.99 -12.52
N PRO A 2 23.65 28.94 -12.52
CA PRO A 2 23.81 28.11 -13.71
C PRO A 2 22.50 27.49 -14.14
N ARG A 3 22.23 27.46 -15.45
CA ARG A 3 20.99 26.88 -16.02
C ARG A 3 20.73 25.44 -15.61
N TRP A 4 21.78 24.66 -15.33
CA TRP A 4 21.66 23.26 -14.89
C TRP A 4 21.15 23.11 -13.44
N ALA A 5 21.22 24.16 -12.61
CA ALA A 5 20.69 24.12 -11.23
C ALA A 5 19.16 24.08 -11.17
N PHE A 6 18.47 24.47 -12.26
CA PHE A 6 17.02 24.43 -12.37
C PHE A 6 16.43 23.03 -12.53
N TRP A 7 17.25 22.04 -12.92
CA TRP A 7 16.79 20.68 -13.22
C TRP A 7 17.02 19.68 -12.10
N ARG A 8 17.65 20.10 -11.00
CA ARG A 8 17.76 19.23 -9.84
C ARG A 8 16.41 19.16 -9.14
N ARG A 9 15.76 18.00 -9.24
CA ARG A 9 14.65 17.68 -8.36
C ARG A 9 15.08 17.91 -6.91
N PRO A 10 14.27 18.62 -6.09
CA PRO A 10 14.55 18.70 -4.66
C PRO A 10 14.67 17.28 -4.11
N PRO A 11 15.56 17.03 -3.14
CA PRO A 11 15.70 15.71 -2.54
C PRO A 11 14.36 15.26 -1.95
N ASP A 12 14.03 13.99 -2.14
CA ASP A 12 12.81 13.41 -1.57
C ASP A 12 12.90 13.53 -0.04
N PRO A 13 11.91 14.13 0.64
CA PRO A 13 11.90 14.25 2.09
C PRO A 13 11.90 12.90 2.82
N LEU A 14 11.56 11.79 2.15
CA LEU A 14 11.70 10.43 2.67
C LEU A 14 13.15 9.96 2.74
N GLY A 15 14.07 10.62 2.01
CA GLY A 15 15.45 10.16 1.90
C GLY A 15 15.60 8.86 1.14
N GLU A 16 16.69 8.14 1.38
CA GLU A 16 17.05 6.90 0.68
C GLU A 16 17.19 5.68 1.60
N GLY A 17 16.91 5.87 2.89
CA GLY A 17 17.13 4.84 3.90
C GLY A 17 15.92 3.94 4.15
N VAL A 18 15.89 3.40 5.36
CA VAL A 18 14.91 2.40 5.79
C VAL A 18 13.46 2.90 5.73
N TRP A 19 13.23 4.17 6.02
CA TRP A 19 11.88 4.75 6.01
C TRP A 19 11.32 4.87 4.60
N ALA A 20 12.15 5.33 3.66
CA ALA A 20 11.79 5.39 2.24
C ALA A 20 11.46 4.00 1.71
N ARG A 21 12.27 2.99 2.03
CA ARG A 21 12.04 1.61 1.59
C ARG A 21 10.72 1.05 2.13
N ALA A 22 10.43 1.29 3.41
CA ALA A 22 9.19 0.83 4.03
C ALA A 22 7.97 1.47 3.35
N ALA A 23 7.98 2.79 3.15
CA ALA A 23 6.91 3.50 2.47
C ALA A 23 6.74 3.04 1.02
N HIS A 24 7.83 2.88 0.27
CA HIS A 24 7.79 2.39 -1.11
C HIS A 24 7.26 0.96 -1.21
N SER A 25 7.46 0.12 -0.19
CA SER A 25 6.87 -1.21 -0.15
C SER A 25 5.34 -1.16 -0.08
N VAL A 26 4.79 -0.22 0.70
CA VAL A 26 3.34 0.01 0.75
C VAL A 26 2.85 0.52 -0.61
N ASP A 27 3.51 1.52 -1.18
CA ASP A 27 3.15 2.09 -2.49
C ASP A 27 3.12 1.01 -3.59
N ARG A 28 4.12 0.13 -3.62
CA ARG A 28 4.16 -0.97 -4.60
C ARG A 28 3.01 -1.95 -4.43
N ALA A 29 2.68 -2.28 -3.19
CA ALA A 29 1.57 -3.20 -2.92
C ALA A 29 0.22 -2.59 -3.29
N VAL A 30 -0.01 -1.31 -2.98
CA VAL A 30 -1.22 -0.58 -3.38
C VAL A 30 -1.30 -0.47 -4.90
N ARG A 31 -0.21 -0.13 -5.56
CA ARG A 31 -0.17 -0.06 -7.03
C ARG A 31 -0.47 -1.42 -7.68
N ARG A 32 0.00 -2.50 -7.09
CA ARG A 32 -0.36 -3.84 -7.55
C ARG A 32 -1.84 -4.12 -7.41
N PHE A 33 -2.45 -3.71 -6.30
CA PHE A 33 -3.91 -3.82 -6.13
C PHE A 33 -4.64 -3.06 -7.25
N GLU A 34 -4.24 -1.83 -7.53
CA GLU A 34 -4.81 -1.03 -8.63
C GLU A 34 -4.68 -1.74 -9.99
N GLN A 35 -3.51 -2.32 -10.27
CA GLN A 35 -3.27 -3.07 -11.50
C GLN A 35 -4.17 -4.30 -11.61
N VAL A 36 -4.41 -4.99 -10.51
CA VAL A 36 -5.34 -6.14 -10.49
C VAL A 36 -6.76 -5.68 -10.82
N VAL A 37 -7.21 -4.58 -10.22
CA VAL A 37 -8.54 -4.01 -10.49
C VAL A 37 -8.67 -3.59 -11.95
N ASP A 38 -7.67 -2.88 -12.48
CA ASP A 38 -7.66 -2.43 -13.87
C ASP A 38 -7.68 -3.58 -14.87
N GLY A 39 -7.04 -4.69 -14.52
CA GLY A 39 -7.04 -5.91 -15.35
C GLY A 39 -8.28 -6.79 -15.19
N CYS A 40 -9.16 -6.48 -14.25
CA CYS A 40 -10.41 -7.20 -14.11
C CYS A 40 -11.36 -6.86 -15.27
N PRO A 41 -12.03 -7.84 -15.89
CA PRO A 41 -13.03 -7.56 -16.92
C PRO A 41 -14.12 -6.62 -16.41
N PRO A 42 -14.65 -5.72 -17.28
CA PRO A 42 -15.78 -4.87 -16.91
C PRO A 42 -16.97 -5.71 -16.40
N GLY A 43 -17.58 -5.28 -15.31
CA GLY A 43 -18.72 -5.96 -14.72
C GLY A 43 -18.75 -5.88 -13.19
N PRO A 44 -19.64 -6.66 -12.55
CA PRO A 44 -19.88 -6.58 -11.10
C PRO A 44 -18.64 -6.84 -10.24
N SER A 45 -17.78 -7.75 -10.65
CA SER A 45 -16.52 -8.04 -9.92
C SER A 45 -15.59 -6.84 -9.91
N ARG A 46 -15.39 -6.19 -11.07
CA ARG A 46 -14.57 -4.98 -11.16
C ARG A 46 -15.16 -3.84 -10.33
N GLU A 47 -16.46 -3.64 -10.41
CA GLU A 47 -17.15 -2.60 -9.63
C GLU A 47 -16.99 -2.82 -8.13
N ALA A 48 -17.14 -4.07 -7.66
CA ALA A 48 -16.91 -4.41 -6.27
C ALA A 48 -15.49 -4.14 -5.81
N LEU A 49 -14.49 -4.44 -6.64
CA LEU A 49 -13.07 -4.17 -6.33
C LEU A 49 -12.75 -2.67 -6.37
N GLN A 50 -13.34 -1.92 -7.29
CA GLN A 50 -13.13 -0.47 -7.38
C GLN A 50 -13.54 0.27 -6.12
N ALA A 51 -14.51 -0.23 -5.36
CA ALA A 51 -14.93 0.35 -4.09
C ALA A 51 -13.80 0.40 -3.04
N PHE A 52 -12.80 -0.46 -3.13
CA PHE A 52 -11.66 -0.48 -2.23
C PHE A 52 -10.54 0.50 -2.60
N LEU A 53 -10.51 1.02 -3.84
CA LEU A 53 -9.42 1.88 -4.31
C LEU A 53 -9.21 3.13 -3.44
N PRO A 54 -10.24 3.90 -3.06
CA PRO A 54 -10.05 5.05 -2.20
C PRO A 54 -9.46 4.69 -0.83
N ARG A 55 -9.86 3.55 -0.27
CA ARG A 55 -9.35 3.05 1.01
C ARG A 55 -7.87 2.69 0.92
N MET A 56 -7.47 2.00 -0.14
CA MET A 56 -6.07 1.65 -0.38
C MET A 56 -5.19 2.89 -0.60
N ASP A 57 -5.70 3.91 -1.28
CA ASP A 57 -5.01 5.19 -1.44
C ASP A 57 -4.78 5.89 -0.09
N LEU A 58 -5.78 5.89 0.78
CA LEU A 58 -5.63 6.44 2.14
C LEU A 58 -4.59 5.67 2.96
N VAL A 59 -4.53 4.36 2.84
CA VAL A 59 -3.50 3.53 3.50
C VAL A 59 -2.10 3.93 3.03
N ALA A 60 -1.89 4.09 1.72
CA ALA A 60 -0.62 4.52 1.18
C ALA A 60 -0.19 5.89 1.68
N ARG A 61 -1.12 6.85 1.71
CA ARG A 61 -0.87 8.20 2.23
C ARG A 61 -0.53 8.20 3.72
N ALA A 62 -1.25 7.44 4.51
CA ALA A 62 -1.01 7.32 5.94
C ALA A 62 0.36 6.70 6.24
N ALA A 63 0.73 5.65 5.53
CA ALA A 63 2.04 5.01 5.65
C ALA A 63 3.17 5.97 5.25
N ARG A 64 3.00 6.73 4.16
CA ARG A 64 3.96 7.74 3.73
C ARG A 64 4.12 8.85 4.78
N ALA A 65 3.03 9.36 5.33
CA ALA A 65 3.07 10.39 6.38
C ALA A 65 3.83 9.90 7.62
N ARG A 66 3.60 8.66 8.01
CA ARG A 66 4.30 8.02 9.14
C ARG A 66 5.79 7.89 8.88
N ALA A 67 6.16 7.47 7.68
CA ALA A 67 7.56 7.35 7.27
C ALA A 67 8.26 8.72 7.21
N LEU A 68 7.58 9.75 6.72
CA LEU A 68 8.09 11.13 6.72
C LEU A 68 8.35 11.64 8.13
N GLN A 69 7.43 11.39 9.06
CA GLN A 69 7.61 11.74 10.46
C GLN A 69 8.82 11.00 11.05
N ALA A 70 8.91 9.70 10.82
CA ALA A 70 10.03 8.89 11.31
C ALA A 70 11.36 9.35 10.71
N GLN A 71 11.43 9.71 9.44
CA GLN A 71 12.62 10.25 8.80
C GLN A 71 13.03 11.60 9.42
N ALA A 72 12.07 12.47 9.77
CA ALA A 72 12.34 13.73 10.41
C ALA A 72 12.89 13.55 11.84
N GLU A 73 12.37 12.58 12.59
CA GLU A 73 12.78 12.28 13.97
C GLU A 73 14.06 11.44 14.05
N ALA A 74 14.25 10.52 13.13
CA ALA A 74 15.35 9.56 13.10
C ALA A 74 15.85 9.36 11.66
N PRO A 75 16.56 10.35 11.09
CA PRO A 75 17.04 10.27 9.72
C PRO A 75 17.82 8.98 9.44
N SER A 76 17.53 8.35 8.32
CA SER A 76 18.20 7.13 7.89
C SER A 76 18.61 7.24 6.42
N THR A 77 19.88 6.92 6.16
CA THR A 77 20.44 6.76 4.82
C THR A 77 20.83 5.32 4.53
N GLN A 78 20.63 4.43 5.51
CA GLN A 78 21.06 3.04 5.50
C GLN A 78 19.86 2.10 5.74
N LEU A 79 20.14 0.80 5.81
CA LEU A 79 19.15 -0.24 6.02
C LEU A 79 18.88 -0.56 7.50
N LEU A 80 19.66 0.02 8.40
CA LEU A 80 19.46 -0.17 9.83
C LEU A 80 18.39 0.77 10.35
N VAL A 81 17.46 0.22 11.11
CA VAL A 81 16.43 1.00 11.79
C VAL A 81 17.04 1.64 13.01
N PRO A 82 16.99 3.00 13.14
CA PRO A 82 17.44 3.66 14.37
C PRO A 82 16.62 3.17 15.56
N ALA A 83 17.26 2.94 16.71
CA ALA A 83 16.56 2.41 17.88
C ALA A 83 15.60 3.42 18.52
N GLY A 84 16.00 4.70 18.59
CA GLY A 84 15.31 5.73 19.36
C GLY A 84 15.50 5.58 20.87
N PRO A 85 15.14 6.62 21.65
CA PRO A 85 15.35 6.63 23.11
C PRO A 85 14.61 5.50 23.84
N ASP A 86 13.39 5.18 23.40
CA ASP A 86 12.50 4.19 24.01
C ASP A 86 12.24 2.98 23.10
N GLY A 87 13.03 2.80 22.04
CA GLY A 87 12.87 1.71 21.08
C GLY A 87 11.62 1.81 20.19
N GLU A 88 11.02 2.99 20.10
CA GLU A 88 9.79 3.22 19.33
C GLU A 88 9.99 3.13 17.81
N HIS A 89 11.18 3.45 17.30
CA HIS A 89 11.42 3.46 15.86
C HIS A 89 11.37 2.06 15.22
N PRO A 90 11.91 1.00 15.82
CA PRO A 90 11.72 -0.35 15.32
C PRO A 90 10.24 -0.76 15.23
N GLU A 91 9.41 -0.34 16.19
CA GLU A 91 7.97 -0.64 16.16
C GLU A 91 7.26 0.12 15.03
N VAL A 92 7.57 1.40 14.83
CA VAL A 92 7.05 2.18 13.70
C VAL A 92 7.43 1.53 12.38
N HIS A 93 8.69 1.15 12.19
CA HIS A 93 9.16 0.46 10.99
C HIS A 93 8.41 -0.85 10.76
N ARG A 94 8.28 -1.66 11.81
CA ARG A 94 7.58 -2.94 11.76
C ARG A 94 6.11 -2.76 11.36
N ARG A 95 5.47 -1.74 11.88
CA ARG A 95 4.08 -1.42 11.56
C ARG A 95 3.91 -1.01 10.09
N ILE A 96 4.80 -0.21 9.54
CA ILE A 96 4.79 0.17 8.11
C ILE A 96 5.00 -1.08 7.24
N THR A 97 5.96 -1.94 7.57
CA THR A 97 6.22 -3.16 6.80
C THR A 97 5.06 -4.16 6.88
N ARG A 98 4.38 -4.28 8.01
CA ARG A 98 3.16 -5.07 8.14
C ARG A 98 2.00 -4.49 7.33
N THR A 99 1.90 -3.17 7.24
CA THR A 99 0.95 -2.51 6.36
C THR A 99 1.18 -2.91 4.91
N ALA A 100 2.43 -2.93 4.44
CA ALA A 100 2.76 -3.39 3.11
C ALA A 100 2.35 -4.85 2.88
N THR A 101 2.57 -5.73 3.85
CA THR A 101 2.14 -7.13 3.77
C THR A 101 0.62 -7.25 3.66
N ALA A 102 -0.13 -6.49 4.47
CA ALA A 102 -1.59 -6.49 4.40
C ALA A 102 -2.11 -5.98 3.04
N CYS A 103 -1.47 -4.95 2.49
CA CYS A 103 -1.79 -4.45 1.14
C CYS A 103 -1.49 -5.50 0.06
N ALA A 104 -0.39 -6.25 0.19
CA ALA A 104 -0.07 -7.33 -0.72
C ALA A 104 -1.10 -8.47 -0.64
N GLN A 105 -1.55 -8.81 0.55
CA GLN A 105 -2.62 -9.79 0.77
C GLN A 105 -3.94 -9.32 0.15
N ALA A 106 -4.26 -8.03 0.25
CA ALA A 106 -5.42 -7.46 -0.41
C ALA A 106 -5.32 -7.60 -1.95
N ALA A 107 -4.14 -7.36 -2.52
CA ALA A 107 -3.91 -7.54 -3.95
C ALA A 107 -4.05 -9.01 -4.38
N GLU A 108 -3.57 -9.94 -3.59
CA GLU A 108 -3.74 -11.39 -3.85
C GLU A 108 -5.22 -11.79 -3.80
N ALA A 109 -5.95 -11.34 -2.78
CA ALA A 109 -7.37 -11.61 -2.65
C ALA A 109 -8.16 -11.01 -3.84
N ALA A 110 -7.82 -9.80 -4.27
CA ALA A 110 -8.41 -9.17 -5.46
C ALA A 110 -8.08 -9.95 -6.74
N ALA A 111 -6.87 -10.50 -6.86
CA ALA A 111 -6.47 -11.33 -7.99
C ALA A 111 -7.34 -12.60 -8.11
N MET A 112 -7.75 -13.18 -6.98
CA MET A 112 -8.67 -14.33 -6.98
C MET A 112 -10.05 -13.95 -7.47
N VAL A 113 -10.56 -12.77 -7.12
CA VAL A 113 -11.81 -12.23 -7.67
C VAL A 113 -11.69 -12.05 -9.19
N ARG A 114 -10.59 -11.49 -9.67
CA ARG A 114 -10.31 -11.27 -11.08
C ARG A 114 -10.26 -12.58 -11.88
N VAL A 115 -9.58 -13.61 -11.38
CA VAL A 115 -9.48 -14.91 -12.04
C VAL A 115 -10.85 -15.52 -12.27
N ASN A 116 -11.71 -15.49 -11.25
CA ASN A 116 -13.07 -16.03 -11.39
C ASN A 116 -13.94 -15.24 -12.36
N ALA A 117 -13.81 -13.92 -12.37
CA ALA A 117 -14.51 -13.08 -13.34
C ALA A 117 -14.11 -13.42 -14.79
N GLY A 118 -12.83 -13.75 -15.01
CA GLY A 118 -12.31 -14.16 -16.32
C GLY A 118 -12.76 -15.55 -16.77
N GLU A 119 -13.10 -16.44 -15.85
CA GLU A 119 -13.57 -17.81 -16.13
C GLU A 119 -15.07 -17.88 -16.51
N GLY A 120 -15.76 -16.74 -16.53
CA GLY A 120 -17.17 -16.69 -16.93
C GLY A 120 -18.16 -17.31 -15.94
N ALA A 121 -17.69 -17.72 -14.77
CA ALA A 121 -18.50 -18.35 -13.73
C ALA A 121 -19.54 -17.41 -13.09
N GLU A 122 -19.45 -16.11 -13.40
CA GLU A 122 -20.18 -15.06 -12.70
C GLU A 122 -21.05 -14.18 -13.62
N ALA A 123 -21.29 -14.61 -14.84
CA ALA A 123 -22.09 -13.84 -15.79
C ALA A 123 -23.50 -13.60 -15.24
N GLY A 124 -23.69 -12.60 -14.41
CA GLY A 124 -24.96 -12.17 -13.88
C GLY A 124 -25.06 -12.06 -12.36
N ASP A 125 -24.32 -12.84 -11.59
CA ASP A 125 -24.48 -12.92 -10.13
C ASP A 125 -23.43 -12.15 -9.32
N GLY A 126 -22.42 -11.58 -9.99
CA GLY A 126 -21.33 -10.88 -9.32
C GLY A 126 -20.31 -11.81 -8.65
N PRO A 127 -19.33 -11.24 -7.92
CA PRO A 127 -18.31 -12.02 -7.26
C PRO A 127 -18.87 -12.78 -6.05
N ALA A 128 -18.31 -13.96 -5.77
CA ALA A 128 -18.66 -14.73 -4.60
C ALA A 128 -18.45 -13.90 -3.31
N PRO A 129 -19.44 -13.84 -2.40
CA PRO A 129 -19.36 -13.01 -1.21
C PRO A 129 -18.13 -13.29 -0.33
N GLU A 130 -17.73 -14.55 -0.20
CA GLU A 130 -16.55 -14.94 0.59
C GLU A 130 -15.24 -14.43 0.01
N ARG A 131 -15.15 -14.24 -1.31
CA ARG A 131 -13.97 -13.67 -1.96
C ARG A 131 -13.86 -12.17 -1.75
N ILE A 132 -14.97 -11.46 -1.82
CA ILE A 132 -15.02 -10.04 -1.46
C ILE A 132 -14.76 -9.86 0.04
N ALA A 133 -15.26 -10.73 0.90
CA ALA A 133 -14.98 -10.70 2.32
C ALA A 133 -13.48 -10.88 2.61
N ALA A 134 -12.76 -11.68 1.82
CA ALA A 134 -11.31 -11.83 1.94
C ALA A 134 -10.57 -10.52 1.59
N VAL A 135 -10.99 -9.82 0.54
CA VAL A 135 -10.45 -8.49 0.20
C VAL A 135 -10.74 -7.51 1.34
N GLU A 136 -11.97 -7.47 1.84
CA GLU A 136 -12.37 -6.60 2.95
C GLU A 136 -11.50 -6.83 4.19
N ARG A 137 -11.26 -8.07 4.58
CA ARG A 137 -10.42 -8.37 5.76
C ARG A 137 -8.99 -7.87 5.59
N ALA A 138 -8.41 -8.06 4.41
CA ALA A 138 -7.05 -7.60 4.14
C ALA A 138 -6.96 -6.07 4.10
N VAL A 139 -7.91 -5.39 3.48
CA VAL A 139 -7.97 -3.93 3.44
C VAL A 139 -8.19 -3.36 4.85
N ALA A 140 -9.13 -3.90 5.62
CA ALA A 140 -9.39 -3.47 6.99
C ALA A 140 -8.14 -3.66 7.88
N ARG A 141 -7.39 -4.74 7.68
CA ARG A 141 -6.13 -4.96 8.40
C ARG A 141 -5.08 -3.92 8.02
N ALA A 142 -4.97 -3.57 6.74
CA ALA A 142 -4.06 -2.52 6.28
C ALA A 142 -4.44 -1.15 6.89
N GLU A 143 -5.71 -0.81 6.93
CA GLU A 143 -6.21 0.42 7.57
C GLU A 143 -5.87 0.46 9.06
N GLU A 144 -6.13 -0.61 9.80
CA GLU A 144 -5.79 -0.72 11.21
C GLU A 144 -4.29 -0.49 11.46
N LEU A 145 -3.44 -1.13 10.68
CA LEU A 145 -1.99 -0.98 10.78
C LEU A 145 -1.51 0.43 10.39
N ALA A 146 -2.19 1.07 9.45
CA ALA A 146 -1.91 2.45 9.05
C ALA A 146 -2.45 3.49 10.05
N GLY A 147 -3.27 3.08 11.00
CA GLY A 147 -3.85 3.96 12.02
C GLY A 147 -5.10 4.72 11.55
N LEU A 148 -5.84 4.15 10.62
CA LEU A 148 -7.08 4.71 10.07
C LEU A 148 -8.31 4.14 10.75
#